data_1c735588026df7243346de773b9cec2d
#
_entry.id   1c735588026df7243346de773b9cec2d
#
_cell.length_a   1.000
_cell.length_b   1.000
_cell.length_c   1.000
_cell.angle_alpha   90.00
_cell.angle_beta   90.00
_cell.angle_gamma   90.00
#
_symmetry.space_group_name_H-M   'P 1'
#
loop_
_entity.id
_entity.type
_entity.pdbx_description
1 polymer ?
#
loop_
_entity_poly.entity_id
_entity_poly.type
_entity_poly.pdbx_seq_one_letter_code
_entity_poly.pdbx_strand_id
1 'polypeptide(L)'
;MNWNWFYRMGSPRWFYESTSRWLPWLGALTFLLLAGGLVWGLVFAPQDAKQGNSFRIIYLHVPASFLALAGYFLMATAGAIGLIWKMKLSYMIMKCAAPLGAVLTFLALFTGAVWGKPTWGSYWVWDARVTSMLILLFLYLGVLALQYAFDSKDVGNKASAILALVGTVNIPIIYKSVDWWFTLHQPATIRFTEAPSMHPDMFQPLLVMILGFYCFYAVALILSVRVEILARERKTSWVRERVKQATQNTLGAGL
;
A
#
# COMPACT_ATOMS: atom_id res chain seq x y z
N MET A 1 24.40 -15.38 19.12
CA MET A 1 24.04 -14.65 17.88
C MET A 1 23.82 -13.18 18.22
N ASN A 2 24.53 -12.25 17.57
CA ASN A 2 24.51 -10.82 17.95
C ASN A 2 23.34 -10.13 17.22
N TRP A 3 22.21 -9.92 17.89
CA TRP A 3 20.96 -9.35 17.33
C TRP A 3 20.99 -7.81 17.27
N ASN A 4 22.13 -7.16 17.52
CA ASN A 4 22.25 -5.70 17.58
C ASN A 4 21.82 -5.00 16.28
N TRP A 5 22.08 -5.61 15.13
CA TRP A 5 21.64 -5.09 13.83
C TRP A 5 20.11 -5.07 13.69
N PHE A 6 19.42 -6.13 14.17
CA PHE A 6 17.97 -6.24 14.11
C PHE A 6 17.27 -5.19 14.98
N TYR A 7 17.75 -5.03 16.23
CA TYR A 7 17.24 -3.98 17.11
C TYR A 7 17.57 -2.56 16.61
N ARG A 8 18.69 -2.38 15.93
CA ARG A 8 19.05 -1.10 15.30
C ARG A 8 18.07 -0.75 14.17
N MET A 9 17.66 -1.71 13.32
CA MET A 9 16.66 -1.50 12.29
C MET A 9 15.28 -1.17 12.87
N GLY A 10 14.96 -1.64 14.06
CA GLY A 10 13.76 -1.28 14.83
C GLY A 10 13.78 0.11 15.47
N SER A 11 14.91 0.86 15.36
CA SER A 11 15.05 2.20 15.94
C SER A 11 14.34 3.26 15.08
N PRO A 12 13.41 4.06 15.66
CA PRO A 12 12.76 5.16 14.94
C PRO A 12 13.76 6.20 14.41
N ARG A 13 14.78 6.57 15.21
CA ARG A 13 15.83 7.51 14.82
C ARG A 13 16.61 7.00 13.61
N TRP A 14 17.07 5.75 13.65
CA TRP A 14 17.80 5.14 12.53
C TRP A 14 16.96 5.11 11.26
N PHE A 15 15.69 4.73 11.35
CA PHE A 15 14.76 4.75 10.22
C PHE A 15 14.63 6.15 9.61
N TYR A 16 14.44 7.16 10.47
CA TYR A 16 14.32 8.56 10.04
C TYR A 16 15.58 9.06 9.32
N GLU A 17 16.75 8.80 9.86
CA GLU A 17 18.04 9.24 9.30
C GLU A 17 18.38 8.49 8.01
N SER A 18 18.20 7.17 7.97
CA SER A 18 18.52 6.36 6.79
C SER A 18 17.61 6.69 5.61
N THR A 19 16.31 6.84 5.84
CA THR A 19 15.35 7.16 4.76
C THR A 19 15.50 8.58 4.22
N SER A 20 16.10 9.51 4.96
CA SER A 20 16.31 10.90 4.50
C SER A 20 17.14 10.98 3.22
N ARG A 21 18.09 10.06 3.02
CA ARG A 21 18.98 10.05 1.83
C ARG A 21 18.29 9.51 0.59
N TRP A 22 17.42 8.53 0.75
CA TRP A 22 16.79 7.81 -0.34
C TRP A 22 15.49 8.46 -0.84
N LEU A 23 14.80 9.14 0.05
CA LEU A 23 13.45 9.64 -0.20
C LEU A 23 13.35 10.57 -1.43
N PRO A 24 14.25 11.55 -1.66
CA PRO A 24 14.18 12.39 -2.85
C PRO A 24 14.32 11.60 -4.16
N TRP A 25 15.26 10.65 -4.20
CA TRP A 25 15.51 9.81 -5.36
C TRP A 25 14.35 8.86 -5.64
N LEU A 26 13.81 8.25 -4.57
CA LEU A 26 12.63 7.40 -4.68
C LEU A 26 11.41 8.21 -5.13
N GLY A 27 11.26 9.44 -4.66
CA GLY A 27 10.22 10.37 -5.10
C GLY A 27 10.34 10.73 -6.58
N ALA A 28 11.54 11.06 -7.06
CA ALA A 28 11.81 11.33 -8.46
C ALA A 28 11.52 10.10 -9.34
N LEU A 29 11.98 8.92 -8.93
CA LEU A 29 11.69 7.66 -9.62
C LEU A 29 10.18 7.38 -9.68
N THR A 30 9.47 7.59 -8.57
CA THR A 30 8.00 7.43 -8.50
C THR A 30 7.32 8.32 -9.52
N PHE A 31 7.69 9.59 -9.57
CA PHE A 31 7.13 10.55 -10.53
C PHE A 31 7.36 10.11 -11.98
N LEU A 32 8.59 9.73 -12.32
CA LEU A 32 8.94 9.30 -13.68
C LEU A 32 8.18 8.03 -14.09
N LEU A 33 8.08 7.05 -13.19
CA LEU A 33 7.37 5.80 -13.48
C LEU A 33 5.86 6.02 -13.62
N LEU A 34 5.24 6.80 -12.73
CA LEU A 34 3.81 7.05 -12.81
C LEU A 34 3.44 7.95 -14.00
N ALA A 35 4.17 9.05 -14.22
CA ALA A 35 3.90 9.93 -15.34
C ALA A 35 4.15 9.21 -16.68
N GLY A 36 5.30 8.53 -16.81
CA GLY A 36 5.63 7.75 -18.01
C GLY A 36 4.67 6.59 -18.23
N GLY A 37 4.34 5.83 -17.18
CA GLY A 37 3.41 4.71 -17.25
C GLY A 37 1.99 5.13 -17.60
N LEU A 38 1.49 6.25 -17.04
CA LEU A 38 0.18 6.81 -17.40
C LEU A 38 0.14 7.26 -18.85
N VAL A 39 1.13 8.00 -19.32
CA VAL A 39 1.20 8.44 -20.72
C VAL A 39 1.29 7.22 -21.64
N TRP A 40 2.15 6.26 -21.33
CA TRP A 40 2.28 5.05 -22.13
C TRP A 40 1.00 4.24 -22.16
N GLY A 41 0.41 3.94 -21.01
CA GLY A 41 -0.80 3.11 -20.90
C GLY A 41 -2.08 3.78 -21.43
N LEU A 42 -2.25 5.08 -21.20
CA LEU A 42 -3.48 5.77 -21.57
C LEU A 42 -3.47 6.35 -22.99
N VAL A 43 -2.28 6.67 -23.54
CA VAL A 43 -2.16 7.31 -24.85
C VAL A 43 -1.66 6.33 -25.92
N PHE A 44 -0.57 5.60 -25.65
CA PHE A 44 0.14 4.82 -26.66
C PHE A 44 -0.23 3.33 -26.68
N ALA A 45 -0.69 2.75 -25.56
CA ALA A 45 -1.09 1.35 -25.54
C ALA A 45 -2.24 1.08 -26.51
N PRO A 46 -2.21 -0.03 -27.27
CA PRO A 46 -3.29 -0.39 -28.20
C PRO A 46 -4.60 -0.62 -27.45
N GLN A 47 -5.71 -0.54 -28.17
CA GLN A 47 -7.04 -0.88 -27.65
C GLN A 47 -7.20 -2.39 -27.56
N ASP A 48 -7.91 -2.85 -26.53
CA ASP A 48 -8.31 -4.25 -26.44
C ASP A 48 -9.37 -4.58 -27.48
N ALA A 49 -9.25 -5.76 -28.11
CA ALA A 49 -10.16 -6.18 -29.18
C ALA A 49 -11.61 -6.36 -28.72
N LYS A 50 -11.85 -6.68 -27.45
CA LYS A 50 -13.19 -6.91 -26.89
C LYS A 50 -13.71 -5.71 -26.09
N GLN A 51 -12.84 -5.07 -25.32
CA GLN A 51 -13.19 -4.03 -24.35
C GLN A 51 -12.87 -2.61 -24.86
N GLY A 52 -12.17 -2.47 -25.99
CA GLY A 52 -11.81 -1.17 -26.53
C GLY A 52 -10.98 -0.35 -25.55
N ASN A 53 -11.32 0.94 -25.41
CA ASN A 53 -10.62 1.86 -24.49
C ASN A 53 -10.93 1.63 -23.00
N SER A 54 -12.03 0.96 -22.66
CA SER A 54 -12.36 0.71 -21.25
C SER A 54 -11.33 -0.19 -20.57
N PHE A 55 -10.61 -1.01 -21.34
CA PHE A 55 -9.51 -1.83 -20.88
C PHE A 55 -8.40 -1.02 -20.19
N ARG A 56 -8.16 0.24 -20.59
CA ARG A 56 -7.09 1.09 -20.04
C ARG A 56 -7.19 1.35 -18.54
N ILE A 57 -8.35 1.11 -17.94
CA ILE A 57 -8.54 1.20 -16.50
C ILE A 57 -7.65 0.20 -15.74
N ILE A 58 -7.16 -0.87 -16.41
CA ILE A 58 -6.25 -1.88 -15.87
C ILE A 58 -4.98 -1.26 -15.28
N TYR A 59 -4.46 -0.17 -15.89
CA TYR A 59 -3.24 0.51 -15.47
C TYR A 59 -3.34 1.19 -14.10
N LEU A 60 -4.55 1.38 -13.61
CA LEU A 60 -4.82 1.87 -12.25
C LEU A 60 -5.36 0.75 -11.34
N HIS A 61 -6.31 -0.04 -11.86
CA HIS A 61 -7.00 -1.07 -11.09
C HIS A 61 -6.07 -2.19 -10.60
N VAL A 62 -5.26 -2.76 -11.49
CA VAL A 62 -4.39 -3.89 -11.14
C VAL A 62 -3.28 -3.47 -10.16
N PRO A 63 -2.53 -2.37 -10.36
CA PRO A 63 -1.57 -1.91 -9.37
C PRO A 63 -2.19 -1.60 -8.01
N ALA A 64 -3.37 -0.97 -7.97
CA ALA A 64 -4.08 -0.70 -6.71
C ALA A 64 -4.50 -1.98 -6.00
N SER A 65 -5.01 -2.98 -6.75
CA SER A 65 -5.40 -4.29 -6.20
C SER A 65 -4.21 -5.05 -5.64
N PHE A 66 -3.06 -5.05 -6.33
CA PHE A 66 -1.85 -5.70 -5.84
C PHE A 66 -1.36 -5.06 -4.54
N LEU A 67 -1.35 -3.74 -4.47
CA LEU A 67 -0.95 -3.03 -3.27
C LEU A 67 -1.97 -3.13 -2.13
N ALA A 68 -3.25 -3.27 -2.42
CA ALA A 68 -4.25 -3.57 -1.40
C ALA A 68 -3.90 -4.86 -0.64
N LEU A 69 -3.51 -5.91 -1.36
CA LEU A 69 -3.10 -7.20 -0.77
C LEU A 69 -1.71 -7.13 -0.13
N ALA A 70 -0.71 -6.63 -0.86
CA ALA A 70 0.66 -6.53 -0.39
C ALA A 70 0.78 -5.58 0.82
N GLY A 71 0.05 -4.46 0.81
CA GLY A 71 -0.01 -3.51 1.93
C GLY A 71 -0.65 -4.13 3.17
N TYR A 72 -1.68 -4.97 3.00
CA TYR A 72 -2.27 -5.70 4.14
C TYR A 72 -1.28 -6.69 4.74
N PHE A 73 -0.61 -7.46 3.90
CA PHE A 73 0.43 -8.40 4.35
C PHE A 73 1.57 -7.68 5.08
N LEU A 74 2.05 -6.55 4.55
CA LEU A 74 3.06 -5.71 5.21
C LEU A 74 2.56 -5.19 6.56
N MET A 75 1.33 -4.70 6.62
CA MET A 75 0.70 -4.20 7.84
C MET A 75 0.61 -5.31 8.92
N ALA A 76 0.14 -6.49 8.55
CA ALA A 76 0.04 -7.63 9.44
C ALA A 76 1.42 -8.12 9.91
N THR A 77 2.39 -8.19 9.02
CA THR A 77 3.78 -8.54 9.35
C THR A 77 4.39 -7.53 10.33
N ALA A 78 4.18 -6.23 10.10
CA ALA A 78 4.63 -5.21 11.04
C ALA A 78 3.93 -5.34 12.41
N GLY A 79 2.64 -5.69 12.43
CA GLY A 79 1.89 -5.99 13.63
C GLY A 79 2.46 -7.20 14.40
N ALA A 80 2.77 -8.29 13.69
CA ALA A 80 3.41 -9.49 14.26
C ALA A 80 4.76 -9.17 14.90
N ILE A 81 5.62 -8.43 14.18
CA ILE A 81 6.92 -7.98 14.69
C ILE A 81 6.74 -7.13 15.95
N GLY A 82 5.75 -6.24 15.94
CA GLY A 82 5.41 -5.41 17.09
C GLY A 82 4.99 -6.24 18.31
N LEU A 83 4.15 -7.25 18.12
CA LEU A 83 3.68 -8.15 19.19
C LEU A 83 4.80 -9.02 19.77
N ILE A 84 5.61 -9.64 18.90
CA ILE A 84 6.63 -10.62 19.30
C ILE A 84 7.84 -9.92 19.94
N TRP A 85 8.39 -8.90 19.25
CA TRP A 85 9.62 -8.21 19.70
C TRP A 85 9.40 -6.87 20.39
N LYS A 86 8.12 -6.46 20.56
CA LYS A 86 7.74 -5.19 21.21
C LYS A 86 8.40 -3.97 20.57
N MET A 87 8.63 -4.02 19.25
CA MET A 87 9.27 -2.96 18.48
C MET A 87 8.31 -1.80 18.23
N LYS A 88 8.62 -0.61 18.74
CA LYS A 88 7.80 0.61 18.57
C LYS A 88 7.65 1.00 17.10
N LEU A 89 8.74 0.92 16.32
CA LEU A 89 8.74 1.27 14.89
C LEU A 89 7.78 0.38 14.10
N SER A 90 7.71 -0.92 14.40
CA SER A 90 6.81 -1.86 13.71
C SER A 90 5.34 -1.48 13.91
N TYR A 91 4.94 -1.08 15.11
CA TYR A 91 3.60 -0.54 15.34
C TYR A 91 3.32 0.78 14.62
N MET A 92 4.34 1.65 14.47
CA MET A 92 4.20 2.88 13.69
C MET A 92 4.01 2.56 12.20
N ILE A 93 4.77 1.60 11.66
CA ILE A 93 4.62 1.12 10.27
C ILE A 93 3.21 0.54 10.07
N MET A 94 2.76 -0.37 10.95
CA MET A 94 1.41 -0.93 10.90
C MET A 94 0.34 0.16 10.87
N LYS A 95 0.45 1.14 11.77
CA LYS A 95 -0.48 2.27 11.86
C LYS A 95 -0.52 3.08 10.56
N CYS A 96 0.65 3.40 10.01
CA CYS A 96 0.76 4.22 8.79
C CYS A 96 0.37 3.45 7.52
N ALA A 97 0.55 2.14 7.49
CA ALA A 97 0.16 1.29 6.36
C ALA A 97 -1.36 1.15 6.23
N ALA A 98 -2.09 1.17 7.35
CA ALA A 98 -3.54 0.95 7.35
C ALA A 98 -4.34 1.97 6.49
N PRO A 99 -4.17 3.29 6.62
CA PRO A 99 -4.90 4.25 5.79
C PRO A 99 -4.50 4.16 4.31
N LEU A 100 -3.22 3.91 4.01
CA LEU A 100 -2.74 3.76 2.64
C LEU A 100 -3.36 2.53 1.97
N GLY A 101 -3.38 1.40 2.68
CA GLY A 101 -4.02 0.18 2.21
C GLY A 101 -5.53 0.33 2.02
N ALA A 102 -6.22 1.02 2.95
CA ALA A 102 -7.65 1.31 2.83
C ALA A 102 -7.96 2.13 1.57
N VAL A 103 -7.20 3.19 1.30
CA VAL A 103 -7.37 4.03 0.09
C VAL A 103 -7.14 3.23 -1.18
N LEU A 104 -6.09 2.39 -1.23
CA LEU A 104 -5.80 1.56 -2.40
C LEU A 104 -6.85 0.47 -2.62
N THR A 105 -7.37 -0.12 -1.53
CA THR A 105 -8.47 -1.09 -1.61
C THR A 105 -9.75 -0.43 -2.12
N PHE A 106 -10.07 0.77 -1.63
CA PHE A 106 -11.20 1.56 -2.13
C PHE A 106 -11.00 1.91 -3.61
N LEU A 107 -9.81 2.35 -4.01
CA LEU A 107 -9.48 2.66 -5.40
C LEU A 107 -9.65 1.41 -6.30
N ALA A 108 -9.21 0.24 -5.85
CA ALA A 108 -9.39 -1.01 -6.56
C ALA A 108 -10.87 -1.36 -6.72
N LEU A 109 -11.69 -1.25 -5.66
CA LEU A 109 -13.13 -1.48 -5.72
C LEU A 109 -13.83 -0.48 -6.64
N PHE A 110 -13.52 0.81 -6.52
CA PHE A 110 -14.11 1.87 -7.34
C PHE A 110 -13.76 1.70 -8.83
N THR A 111 -12.50 1.52 -9.15
CA THR A 111 -12.06 1.32 -10.53
C THR A 111 -12.59 0.01 -11.10
N GLY A 112 -12.69 -1.04 -10.28
CA GLY A 112 -13.31 -2.30 -10.66
C GLY A 112 -14.80 -2.17 -10.96
N ALA A 113 -15.55 -1.39 -10.16
CA ALA A 113 -16.95 -1.10 -10.40
C ALA A 113 -17.15 -0.32 -11.72
N VAL A 114 -16.34 0.70 -11.97
CA VAL A 114 -16.38 1.48 -13.23
C VAL A 114 -16.06 0.59 -14.43
N TRP A 115 -15.07 -0.28 -14.30
CA TRP A 115 -14.69 -1.22 -15.37
C TRP A 115 -15.73 -2.34 -15.56
N GLY A 116 -16.39 -2.76 -14.49
CA GLY A 116 -17.45 -3.78 -14.52
C GLY A 116 -18.65 -3.37 -15.37
N LYS A 117 -19.02 -2.09 -15.39
CA LYS A 117 -20.19 -1.63 -16.15
C LYS A 117 -20.11 -1.93 -17.64
N PRO A 118 -19.06 -1.57 -18.40
CA PRO A 118 -18.94 -1.93 -19.80
C PRO A 118 -18.64 -3.42 -20.04
N THR A 119 -18.06 -4.13 -19.05
CA THR A 119 -17.61 -5.51 -19.20
C THR A 119 -18.71 -6.52 -18.84
N TRP A 120 -19.46 -6.28 -17.78
CA TRP A 120 -20.47 -7.19 -17.21
C TRP A 120 -21.90 -6.62 -17.24
N GLY A 121 -22.08 -5.37 -17.68
CA GLY A 121 -23.38 -4.68 -17.66
C GLY A 121 -23.79 -4.12 -16.29
N SER A 122 -23.01 -4.34 -15.24
CA SER A 122 -23.29 -3.89 -13.87
C SER A 122 -22.06 -3.25 -13.22
N TYR A 123 -22.28 -2.27 -12.34
CA TYR A 123 -21.22 -1.69 -11.53
C TYR A 123 -20.77 -2.61 -10.38
N TRP A 124 -21.64 -3.49 -9.91
CA TRP A 124 -21.39 -4.35 -8.77
C TRP A 124 -22.01 -5.72 -8.95
N VAL A 125 -21.24 -6.74 -8.62
CA VAL A 125 -21.67 -8.12 -8.56
C VAL A 125 -21.22 -8.71 -7.23
N TRP A 126 -22.11 -9.38 -6.52
CA TRP A 126 -21.80 -10.06 -5.27
C TRP A 126 -21.15 -11.41 -5.55
N ASP A 127 -19.96 -11.38 -6.12
CA ASP A 127 -19.13 -12.57 -6.28
C ASP A 127 -18.05 -12.67 -5.17
N ALA A 128 -17.37 -13.81 -5.13
CA ALA A 128 -16.41 -14.08 -4.07
C ALA A 128 -15.23 -13.10 -4.10
N ARG A 129 -14.78 -12.63 -5.27
CA ARG A 129 -13.64 -11.72 -5.39
C ARG A 129 -14.00 -10.30 -4.94
N VAL A 130 -15.08 -9.76 -5.45
CA VAL A 130 -15.50 -8.39 -5.11
C VAL A 130 -15.90 -8.29 -3.65
N THR A 131 -16.63 -9.31 -3.14
CA THR A 131 -17.05 -9.37 -1.73
C THR A 131 -15.85 -9.49 -0.79
N SER A 132 -14.88 -10.36 -1.09
CA SER A 132 -13.68 -10.50 -0.24
C SER A 132 -12.77 -9.27 -0.29
N MET A 133 -12.71 -8.54 -1.41
CA MET A 133 -12.05 -7.23 -1.47
C MET A 133 -12.77 -6.17 -0.63
N LEU A 134 -14.09 -6.18 -0.57
CA LEU A 134 -14.85 -5.29 0.32
C LEU A 134 -14.59 -5.64 1.79
N ILE A 135 -14.52 -6.92 2.13
CA ILE A 135 -14.11 -7.36 3.48
C ILE A 135 -12.70 -6.86 3.80
N LEU A 136 -11.76 -6.88 2.85
CA LEU A 136 -10.42 -6.34 3.05
C LEU A 136 -10.45 -4.86 3.39
N LEU A 137 -11.31 -4.07 2.73
CA LEU A 137 -11.50 -2.66 3.08
C LEU A 137 -11.99 -2.50 4.52
N PHE A 138 -13.00 -3.28 4.93
CA PHE A 138 -13.49 -3.23 6.31
C PHE A 138 -12.45 -3.71 7.33
N LEU A 139 -11.59 -4.66 6.99
CA LEU A 139 -10.48 -5.06 7.84
C LEU A 139 -9.47 -3.92 8.04
N TYR A 140 -9.12 -3.18 6.99
CA TYR A 140 -8.28 -1.98 7.11
C TYR A 140 -8.94 -0.91 7.99
N LEU A 141 -10.22 -0.64 7.76
CA LEU A 141 -10.98 0.32 8.58
C LEU A 141 -11.11 -0.14 10.03
N GLY A 142 -11.28 -1.43 10.26
CA GLY A 142 -11.31 -2.03 11.60
C GLY A 142 -9.98 -1.85 12.34
N VAL A 143 -8.84 -2.07 11.65
CA VAL A 143 -7.51 -1.81 12.21
C VAL A 143 -7.35 -0.33 12.58
N LEU A 144 -7.80 0.59 11.73
CA LEU A 144 -7.80 2.03 12.03
C LEU A 144 -8.69 2.35 13.24
N ALA A 145 -9.91 1.85 13.27
CA ALA A 145 -10.84 2.07 14.37
C ALA A 145 -10.25 1.62 15.71
N LEU A 146 -9.66 0.41 15.76
CA LEU A 146 -9.06 -0.12 16.99
C LEU A 146 -7.85 0.71 17.48
N GLN A 147 -7.10 1.35 16.58
CA GLN A 147 -5.98 2.22 16.98
C GLN A 147 -6.43 3.47 17.74
N TYR A 148 -7.66 3.92 17.52
CA TYR A 148 -8.23 5.12 18.14
C TYR A 148 -9.30 4.80 19.19
N ALA A 149 -9.69 3.53 19.33
CA ALA A 149 -10.74 3.12 20.29
C ALA A 149 -10.27 3.05 21.74
N PHE A 150 -8.97 3.12 22.01
CA PHE A 150 -8.39 2.95 23.35
C PHE A 150 -7.57 4.17 23.74
N ASP A 151 -7.68 4.61 25.00
CA ASP A 151 -6.83 5.67 25.57
C ASP A 151 -5.36 5.26 25.61
N SER A 152 -5.09 3.98 25.89
CA SER A 152 -3.75 3.40 25.87
C SER A 152 -3.34 3.02 24.46
N LYS A 153 -2.29 3.70 23.94
CA LYS A 153 -1.71 3.38 22.63
C LYS A 153 -1.18 1.93 22.54
N ASP A 154 -0.72 1.37 23.65
CA ASP A 154 -0.22 -0.01 23.69
C ASP A 154 -1.36 -1.01 23.50
N VAL A 155 -2.50 -0.78 24.15
CA VAL A 155 -3.70 -1.62 23.97
C VAL A 155 -4.22 -1.51 22.54
N GLY A 156 -4.36 -0.31 22.01
CA GLY A 156 -4.80 -0.08 20.63
C GLY A 156 -3.87 -0.74 19.60
N ASN A 157 -2.55 -0.60 19.76
CA ASN A 157 -1.57 -1.24 18.89
C ASN A 157 -1.70 -2.79 18.91
N LYS A 158 -1.86 -3.40 20.08
CA LYS A 158 -2.01 -4.86 20.22
C LYS A 158 -3.32 -5.36 19.61
N ALA A 159 -4.43 -4.69 19.91
CA ALA A 159 -5.74 -5.05 19.35
C ALA A 159 -5.73 -4.95 17.81
N SER A 160 -5.18 -3.85 17.27
CA SER A 160 -5.02 -3.65 15.83
C SER A 160 -4.14 -4.71 15.18
N ALA A 161 -3.03 -5.08 15.84
CA ALA A 161 -2.12 -6.11 15.33
C ALA A 161 -2.77 -7.50 15.30
N ILE A 162 -3.57 -7.83 16.30
CA ILE A 162 -4.33 -9.10 16.34
C ILE A 162 -5.35 -9.13 15.19
N LEU A 163 -6.13 -8.06 15.01
CA LEU A 163 -7.09 -7.99 13.90
C LEU A 163 -6.39 -8.08 12.54
N ALA A 164 -5.26 -7.37 12.36
CA ALA A 164 -4.48 -7.43 11.13
C ALA A 164 -4.00 -8.85 10.83
N LEU A 165 -3.53 -9.59 11.83
CA LEU A 165 -3.10 -10.98 11.68
C LEU A 165 -4.24 -11.92 11.34
N VAL A 166 -5.36 -11.83 12.07
CA VAL A 166 -6.56 -12.65 11.78
C VAL A 166 -7.06 -12.38 10.36
N GLY A 167 -7.09 -11.11 9.96
CA GLY A 167 -7.55 -10.71 8.62
C GLY A 167 -6.66 -11.17 7.47
N THR A 168 -5.42 -11.64 7.72
CA THR A 168 -4.56 -12.18 6.64
C THR A 168 -5.15 -13.42 5.97
N VAL A 169 -6.03 -14.13 6.64
CA VAL A 169 -6.78 -15.28 6.06
C VAL A 169 -7.60 -14.85 4.84
N ASN A 170 -8.03 -13.58 4.77
CA ASN A 170 -8.77 -13.07 3.63
C ASN A 170 -7.91 -12.92 2.35
N ILE A 171 -6.58 -12.79 2.46
CA ILE A 171 -5.68 -12.63 1.30
C ILE A 171 -5.71 -13.85 0.37
N PRO A 172 -5.47 -15.08 0.83
CA PRO A 172 -5.58 -16.25 -0.04
C PRO A 172 -7.00 -16.46 -0.58
N ILE A 173 -8.04 -16.08 0.16
CA ILE A 173 -9.43 -16.15 -0.32
C ILE A 173 -9.60 -15.22 -1.54
N ILE A 174 -9.14 -13.96 -1.46
CA ILE A 174 -9.17 -13.03 -2.60
C ILE A 174 -8.38 -13.60 -3.78
N TYR A 175 -7.15 -14.07 -3.53
CA TYR A 175 -6.27 -14.56 -4.59
C TYR A 175 -6.86 -15.77 -5.31
N LYS A 176 -7.42 -16.73 -4.56
CA LYS A 176 -7.97 -17.97 -5.07
C LYS A 176 -9.45 -17.94 -5.43
N SER A 177 -10.12 -16.81 -5.20
CA SER A 177 -11.56 -16.66 -5.43
C SER A 177 -12.01 -17.06 -6.84
N VAL A 178 -11.20 -16.73 -7.86
CA VAL A 178 -11.51 -17.08 -9.27
C VAL A 178 -11.27 -18.54 -9.61
N ASP A 179 -10.47 -19.24 -8.82
CA ASP A 179 -10.19 -20.67 -9.00
C ASP A 179 -11.19 -21.53 -8.22
N TRP A 180 -11.65 -21.05 -7.05
CA TRP A 180 -12.49 -21.84 -6.12
C TRP A 180 -13.98 -21.63 -6.32
N TRP A 181 -14.39 -20.46 -6.85
CA TRP A 181 -15.81 -20.13 -7.03
C TRP A 181 -16.07 -19.58 -8.43
N PHE A 182 -17.32 -19.71 -8.87
CA PHE A 182 -17.78 -19.01 -10.08
C PHE A 182 -17.75 -17.51 -9.82
N THR A 183 -17.10 -16.77 -10.73
CA THR A 183 -16.99 -15.31 -10.69
C THR A 183 -16.98 -14.74 -12.10
N LEU A 184 -17.55 -13.56 -12.28
CA LEU A 184 -17.45 -12.81 -13.53
C LEU A 184 -16.07 -12.15 -13.70
N HIS A 185 -15.27 -12.11 -12.65
CA HIS A 185 -13.94 -11.51 -12.69
C HIS A 185 -13.00 -12.33 -13.57
N GLN A 186 -12.25 -11.63 -14.42
CA GLN A 186 -11.27 -12.27 -15.29
C GLN A 186 -10.18 -12.99 -14.50
N PRO A 187 -9.64 -14.11 -15.03
CA PRO A 187 -8.46 -14.75 -14.47
C PRO A 187 -7.29 -13.77 -14.38
N ALA A 188 -6.37 -14.03 -13.43
CA ALA A 188 -5.19 -13.19 -13.27
C ALA A 188 -4.35 -13.16 -14.56
N THR A 189 -4.10 -11.97 -15.10
CA THR A 189 -3.25 -11.75 -16.27
C THR A 189 -1.79 -12.12 -16.01
N ILE A 190 -1.33 -11.93 -14.77
CA ILE A 190 0.02 -12.25 -14.32
C ILE A 190 -0.04 -13.50 -13.46
N ARG A 191 0.55 -14.58 -13.94
CA ARG A 191 0.73 -15.85 -13.23
C ARG A 191 2.20 -16.22 -13.20
N PHE A 192 2.67 -16.78 -12.11
CA PHE A 192 4.09 -17.15 -11.97
C PHE A 192 4.51 -18.34 -12.86
N THR A 193 3.53 -19.13 -13.30
CA THR A 193 3.77 -20.41 -14.03
C THR A 193 3.46 -20.33 -15.52
N GLU A 194 2.90 -19.23 -16.00
CA GLU A 194 2.43 -19.08 -17.39
C GLU A 194 2.86 -17.73 -17.97
N ALA A 195 3.01 -17.66 -19.28
CA ALA A 195 3.20 -16.38 -19.95
C ALA A 195 1.97 -15.47 -19.76
N PRO A 196 2.15 -14.13 -19.68
CA PRO A 196 1.04 -13.21 -19.56
C PRO A 196 0.03 -13.40 -20.69
N SER A 197 -1.27 -13.44 -20.37
CA SER A 197 -2.35 -13.59 -21.36
C SER A 197 -2.65 -12.31 -22.14
N MET A 198 -1.74 -11.34 -22.14
CA MET A 198 -1.91 -10.00 -22.68
C MET A 198 -0.82 -9.70 -23.73
N HIS A 199 -1.20 -8.92 -24.77
CA HIS A 199 -0.21 -8.47 -25.77
C HIS A 199 0.94 -7.69 -25.11
N PRO A 200 2.20 -7.87 -25.53
CA PRO A 200 3.37 -7.20 -24.93
C PRO A 200 3.23 -5.68 -24.83
N ASP A 201 2.70 -5.00 -25.86
CA ASP A 201 2.53 -3.55 -25.87
C ASP A 201 1.50 -3.03 -24.85
N MET A 202 0.63 -3.90 -24.36
CA MET A 202 -0.31 -3.60 -23.27
C MET A 202 0.29 -4.00 -21.91
N PHE A 203 1.13 -5.03 -21.89
CA PHE A 203 1.70 -5.57 -20.67
C PHE A 203 2.84 -4.72 -20.11
N GLN A 204 3.72 -4.21 -21.00
CA GLN A 204 4.87 -3.40 -20.58
C GLN A 204 4.46 -2.14 -19.78
N PRO A 205 3.51 -1.29 -20.24
CA PRO A 205 3.07 -0.15 -19.43
C PRO A 205 2.39 -0.58 -18.12
N LEU A 206 1.75 -1.75 -18.07
CA LEU A 206 1.19 -2.29 -16.83
C LEU A 206 2.30 -2.59 -15.81
N LEU A 207 3.42 -3.18 -16.22
CA LEU A 207 4.56 -3.42 -15.34
C LEU A 207 5.17 -2.12 -14.82
N VAL A 208 5.31 -1.11 -15.68
CA VAL A 208 5.79 0.23 -15.28
C VAL A 208 4.84 0.85 -14.24
N MET A 209 3.53 0.75 -14.46
CA MET A 209 2.53 1.25 -13.50
C MET A 209 2.57 0.49 -12.17
N ILE A 210 2.68 -0.84 -12.20
CA ILE A 210 2.83 -1.65 -10.98
C ILE A 210 4.06 -1.15 -10.20
N LEU A 211 5.21 -1.05 -10.84
CA LEU A 211 6.43 -0.57 -10.18
C LEU A 211 6.27 0.86 -9.65
N GLY A 212 5.67 1.76 -10.43
CA GLY A 212 5.37 3.14 -10.03
C GLY A 212 4.48 3.21 -8.79
N PHE A 213 3.44 2.38 -8.72
CA PHE A 213 2.56 2.29 -7.56
C PHE A 213 3.27 1.74 -6.32
N TYR A 214 4.15 0.74 -6.47
CA TYR A 214 4.96 0.25 -5.34
C TYR A 214 5.93 1.31 -4.83
N CYS A 215 6.59 2.06 -5.72
CA CYS A 215 7.44 3.20 -5.34
C CYS A 215 6.63 4.30 -4.65
N PHE A 216 5.44 4.64 -5.16
CA PHE A 216 4.52 5.59 -4.54
C PHE A 216 4.11 5.15 -3.13
N TYR A 217 3.73 3.88 -2.97
CA TYR A 217 3.37 3.34 -1.66
C TYR A 217 4.54 3.43 -0.67
N ALA A 218 5.74 3.09 -1.12
CA ALA A 218 6.95 3.18 -0.30
C ALA A 218 7.24 4.64 0.12
N VAL A 219 7.16 5.61 -0.80
CA VAL A 219 7.31 7.04 -0.49
C VAL A 219 6.26 7.50 0.52
N ALA A 220 4.98 7.20 0.26
CA ALA A 220 3.87 7.61 1.12
C ALA A 220 3.99 6.99 2.52
N LEU A 221 4.35 5.70 2.60
CA LEU A 221 4.56 5.01 3.87
C LEU A 221 5.74 5.59 4.64
N ILE A 222 6.90 5.79 3.99
CA ILE A 222 8.08 6.39 4.63
C ILE A 222 7.74 7.78 5.18
N LEU A 223 7.10 8.64 4.40
CA LEU A 223 6.69 9.98 4.84
C LEU A 223 5.74 9.90 6.03
N SER A 224 4.72 9.06 5.98
CA SER A 224 3.75 8.88 7.06
C SER A 224 4.41 8.38 8.35
N VAL A 225 5.32 7.38 8.23
CA VAL A 225 6.08 6.86 9.39
C VAL A 225 7.00 7.92 9.96
N ARG A 226 7.67 8.73 9.14
CA ARG A 226 8.53 9.83 9.61
C ARG A 226 7.73 10.87 10.39
N VAL A 227 6.53 11.24 9.91
CA VAL A 227 5.63 12.14 10.65
C VAL A 227 5.21 11.53 11.98
N GLU A 228 4.83 10.25 11.99
CA GLU A 228 4.44 9.54 13.22
C GLU A 228 5.60 9.44 14.23
N ILE A 229 6.84 9.21 13.74
CA ILE A 229 8.06 9.21 14.59
C ILE A 229 8.23 10.57 15.26
N LEU A 230 8.22 11.66 14.49
CA LEU A 230 8.38 13.01 15.05
C LEU A 230 7.29 13.34 16.08
N ALA A 231 6.04 12.93 15.81
CA ALA A 231 4.93 13.14 16.72
C ALA A 231 5.09 12.35 18.04
N ARG A 232 5.49 11.08 17.95
CA ARG A 232 5.65 10.22 19.15
C ARG A 232 6.88 10.56 19.96
N GLU A 233 7.99 10.92 19.30
CA GLU A 233 9.27 11.21 19.93
C GLU A 233 9.55 12.71 20.16
N ARG A 234 8.53 13.56 20.09
CA ARG A 234 8.65 15.04 20.21
C ARG A 234 9.36 15.52 21.46
N LYS A 235 9.40 14.70 22.54
CA LYS A 235 10.06 15.03 23.80
C LYS A 235 11.54 14.61 23.85
N THR A 236 12.05 13.87 22.88
CA THR A 236 13.45 13.44 22.80
C THR A 236 14.37 14.57 22.32
N SER A 237 15.63 14.56 22.76
CA SER A 237 16.62 15.59 22.40
C SER A 237 16.84 15.66 20.90
N TRP A 238 17.00 14.52 20.24
CA TRP A 238 17.28 14.47 18.80
C TRP A 238 16.15 15.05 17.93
N VAL A 239 14.88 14.88 18.33
CA VAL A 239 13.74 15.48 17.61
C VAL A 239 13.72 17.00 17.83
N ARG A 240 13.93 17.47 19.07
CA ARG A 240 13.99 18.89 19.38
C ARG A 240 15.09 19.60 18.59
N GLU A 241 16.29 18.99 18.51
CA GLU A 241 17.39 19.51 17.71
C GLU A 241 17.05 19.59 16.22
N ARG A 242 16.41 18.55 15.68
CA ARG A 242 15.96 18.53 14.27
C ARG A 242 14.96 19.63 13.97
N VAL A 243 13.96 19.83 14.82
CA VAL A 243 12.97 20.89 14.66
C VAL A 243 13.66 22.26 14.72
N LYS A 244 14.56 22.48 15.69
CA LYS A 244 15.31 23.72 15.80
C LYS A 244 16.14 24.03 14.54
N GLN A 245 16.86 23.04 14.02
CA GLN A 245 17.64 23.18 12.77
C GLN A 245 16.75 23.52 11.57
N ALA A 246 15.60 22.83 11.44
CA ALA A 246 14.65 23.09 10.34
C ALA A 246 14.10 24.52 10.40
N THR A 247 13.72 25.00 11.60
CA THR A 247 13.23 26.37 11.79
C THR A 247 14.30 27.41 11.46
N GLN A 248 15.55 27.18 11.87
CA GLN A 248 16.67 28.10 11.56
C GLN A 248 16.94 28.17 10.06
N ASN A 249 16.93 27.03 9.36
CA ASN A 249 17.15 27.01 7.92
C ASN A 249 16.02 27.71 7.14
N THR A 250 14.77 27.62 7.61
CA THR A 250 13.64 28.31 6.99
C THR A 250 13.73 29.83 7.18
N LEU A 251 14.12 30.29 8.36
CA LEU A 251 14.32 31.72 8.66
C LEU A 251 15.53 32.30 7.92
N GLY A 252 16.62 31.53 7.78
CA GLY A 252 17.81 31.95 7.02
C GLY A 252 17.65 31.94 5.50
N ALA A 253 16.71 31.18 4.96
CA ALA A 253 16.40 31.15 3.51
C ALA A 253 15.37 32.22 3.09
N GLY A 254 14.78 32.94 4.04
CA GLY A 254 13.81 34.02 3.79
C GLY A 254 14.42 35.42 3.89
N LEU A 255 15.74 35.53 4.06
CA LEU A 255 16.55 36.74 3.99
C LEU A 255 17.46 36.70 2.74
#